data_bf4d564a48f23c8ec9da8b6f3a7a5ad4
#
_entry.id   bf4d564a48f23c8ec9da8b6f3a7a5ad4
#
_cell.length_a   1.000
_cell.length_b   1.000
_cell.length_c   1.000
_cell.angle_alpha   90.00
_cell.angle_beta   90.00
_cell.angle_gamma   90.00
#
_symmetry.space_group_name_H-M   'P 1'
#
loop_
_entity.id
_entity.type
_entity.pdbx_description
1 polymer ?
#
loop_
_entity_poly.entity_id
_entity_poly.type
_entity_poly.pdbx_seq_one_letter_code
_entity_poly.pdbx_strand_id
1 'polypeptide(L)' 'MADDLTHRGGQDRDQIHVNQAHEVAYWTNALGASEGGLRKGVADVGDRADAVRKLLGK' A
#
# COMPACT_ATOMS: atom_id res chain seq x y z
N MET A 1 -11.43 -5.31 21.83
CA MET A 1 -10.70 -5.74 22.27
C MET A 1 -9.88 -6.64 21.48
N ALA A 2 -10.16 -7.72 21.32
CA ALA A 2 -9.32 -8.61 20.62
C ALA A 2 -9.10 -8.17 19.22
N ASP A 3 -10.06 -7.55 18.67
CA ASP A 3 -9.89 -7.14 17.34
C ASP A 3 -8.77 -6.18 17.19
N ASP A 4 -8.42 -5.49 18.18
CA ASP A 4 -7.31 -4.61 18.06
C ASP A 4 -6.11 -5.30 17.60
N LEU A 5 -5.89 -6.48 18.12
CA LEU A 5 -4.72 -7.20 17.82
C LEU A 5 -4.64 -7.54 16.37
N THR A 6 -5.74 -7.99 15.85
CA THR A 6 -5.73 -8.37 14.49
C THR A 6 -5.57 -7.19 13.59
N HIS A 7 -6.13 -6.10 14.01
CA HIS A 7 -6.04 -4.95 13.17
C HIS A 7 -4.68 -4.40 13.06
N ARG A 8 -3.90 -4.62 14.08
CA ARG A 8 -2.62 -4.06 14.10
C ARG A 8 -1.85 -4.32 12.87
N GLY A 9 -1.76 -5.55 12.50
CA GLY A 9 -1.04 -5.89 11.30
C GLY A 9 -1.68 -5.28 10.08
N GLY A 10 -3.00 -5.27 10.06
CA GLY A 10 -3.69 -4.72 8.93
C GLY A 10 -3.47 -3.24 8.79
N GLN A 11 -3.44 -2.55 9.90
CA GLN A 11 -3.25 -1.13 9.85
C GLN A 11 -1.93 -0.75 9.25
N ASP A 12 -0.91 -1.50 9.58
CA ASP A 12 0.40 -1.21 9.03
C ASP A 12 0.38 -1.34 7.53
N ARG A 13 -0.46 -2.21 7.01
CA ARG A 13 -0.51 -2.43 5.58
C ARG A 13 -1.50 -1.52 4.88
N ASP A 14 -2.18 -0.68 5.63
CA ASP A 14 -3.08 0.29 5.01
C ASP A 14 -2.33 1.48 4.47
N GLN A 15 -1.10 1.68 4.91
CA GLN A 15 -0.33 2.83 4.50
C GLN A 15 0.88 2.38 3.70
N ILE A 16 1.11 2.99 2.57
CA ILE A 16 2.18 2.61 1.68
C ILE A 16 3.36 3.54 1.88
N HIS A 17 4.49 2.97 2.30
CA HIS A 17 5.70 3.75 2.54
C HIS A 17 6.66 3.57 1.38
N VAL A 18 6.59 4.46 0.42
CA VAL A 18 7.41 4.31 -0.78
C VAL A 18 8.85 4.70 -0.57
N ASN A 19 9.17 5.24 0.59
CA ASN A 19 10.56 5.57 0.88
C ASN A 19 11.30 4.43 1.55
N GLN A 20 10.67 3.26 1.70
CA GLN A 20 11.32 2.10 2.27
C GLN A 20 11.31 0.99 1.23
N ALA A 21 12.50 0.50 0.89
CA ALA A 21 12.62 -0.47 -0.18
C ALA A 21 11.78 -1.72 0.01
N HIS A 22 11.76 -2.26 1.23
CA HIS A 22 10.99 -3.48 1.45
C HIS A 22 9.49 -3.23 1.33
N GLU A 23 9.04 -2.03 1.65
CA GLU A 23 7.62 -1.71 1.50
C GLU A 23 7.28 -1.58 0.02
N VAL A 24 8.15 -0.96 -0.74
CA VAL A 24 7.93 -0.84 -2.16
C VAL A 24 7.85 -2.22 -2.80
N ALA A 25 8.76 -3.11 -2.43
CA ALA A 25 8.75 -4.45 -2.97
C ALA A 25 7.46 -5.18 -2.60
N TYR A 26 7.04 -5.02 -1.36
CA TYR A 26 5.82 -5.67 -0.91
C TYR A 26 4.61 -5.19 -1.72
N TRP A 27 4.48 -3.89 -1.85
CA TRP A 27 3.29 -3.35 -2.50
C TRP A 27 3.29 -3.57 -4.01
N THR A 28 4.44 -3.50 -4.65
CA THR A 28 4.48 -3.78 -6.09
C THR A 28 4.06 -5.22 -6.34
N ASN A 29 4.48 -6.12 -5.48
CA ASN A 29 4.10 -7.51 -5.62
C ASN A 29 2.62 -7.71 -5.28
N ALA A 30 2.16 -7.11 -4.20
CA ALA A 30 0.79 -7.28 -3.76
C ALA A 30 -0.20 -6.69 -4.75
N LEU A 31 0.14 -5.56 -5.34
CA LEU A 31 -0.75 -4.87 -6.26
C LEU A 31 -0.48 -5.21 -7.71
N GLY A 32 0.56 -5.95 -7.99
CA GLY A 32 0.89 -6.31 -9.36
C GLY A 32 1.26 -5.09 -10.17
N ALA A 33 1.92 -4.12 -9.57
CA ALA A 33 2.28 -2.88 -10.23
C ALA A 33 3.79 -2.71 -10.23
N SER A 34 4.31 -1.88 -11.13
CA SER A 34 5.72 -1.58 -11.13
C SER A 34 6.00 -0.55 -10.05
N GLU A 35 7.26 -0.37 -9.72
CA GLU A 35 7.64 0.60 -8.73
C GLU A 35 7.20 2.00 -9.17
N GLY A 36 7.42 2.33 -10.43
CA GLY A 36 6.99 3.63 -10.95
C GLY A 36 5.50 3.82 -10.85
N GLY A 37 4.74 2.78 -11.16
CA GLY A 37 3.29 2.82 -11.06
C GLY A 37 2.84 3.01 -9.64
N LEU A 38 3.50 2.33 -8.70
CA LEU A 38 3.15 2.45 -7.30
C LEU A 38 3.41 3.88 -6.81
N ARG A 39 4.59 4.43 -7.13
CA ARG A 39 4.92 5.76 -6.69
C ARG A 39 3.99 6.80 -7.29
N LYS A 40 3.64 6.62 -8.55
CA LYS A 40 2.74 7.54 -9.20
C LYS A 40 1.36 7.47 -8.56
N GLY A 41 0.89 6.27 -8.25
CA GLY A 41 -0.39 6.12 -7.60
C GLY A 41 -0.44 6.80 -6.25
N VAL A 42 0.63 6.65 -5.47
CA VAL A 42 0.70 7.30 -4.17
C VAL A 42 0.72 8.82 -4.34
N ALA A 43 1.41 9.30 -5.36
CA ALA A 43 1.46 10.74 -5.60
C ALA A 43 0.09 11.27 -6.01
N ASP A 44 -0.69 10.45 -6.71
CA ASP A 44 -2.00 10.89 -7.19
C ASP A 44 -3.08 10.85 -6.11
N VAL A 45 -3.16 9.78 -5.36
CA VAL A 45 -4.25 9.60 -4.41
C VAL A 45 -3.80 9.51 -2.96
N GLY A 46 -2.52 9.59 -2.70
CA GLY A 46 -2.01 9.51 -1.34
C GLY A 46 -1.51 8.13 -1.03
N ASP A 47 -1.05 7.94 0.19
CA ASP A 47 -0.41 6.70 0.59
C ASP A 47 -1.37 5.66 1.16
N ARG A 48 -2.66 5.82 0.93
CA ARG A 48 -3.61 4.84 1.41
C ARG A 48 -3.70 3.68 0.44
N ALA A 49 -3.52 2.50 0.95
CA ALA A 49 -3.47 1.31 0.11
C ALA A 49 -4.77 1.09 -0.65
N ASP A 50 -5.90 1.30 0.01
CA ASP A 50 -7.16 1.06 -0.66
C ASP A 50 -7.38 2.06 -1.80
N ALA A 51 -6.93 3.29 -1.63
CA ALA A 51 -7.08 4.29 -2.67
C ALA A 51 -6.19 3.98 -3.86
N VAL A 52 -4.95 3.57 -3.59
CA VAL A 52 -4.03 3.21 -4.66
C VAL A 52 -4.52 1.97 -5.38
N ARG A 53 -5.03 1.00 -4.62
CA ARG A 53 -5.53 -0.22 -5.23
C ARG A 53 -6.68 0.11 -6.18
N LYS A 54 -7.56 1.00 -5.77
CA LYS A 54 -8.67 1.39 -6.60
C LYS A 54 -8.19 2.11 -7.85
N LEU A 55 -7.21 2.97 -7.69
CA LEU A 55 -6.66 3.71 -8.82
C LEU A 55 -6.06 2.76 -9.84
N LEU A 56 -5.38 1.73 -9.38
CA LEU A 56 -4.73 0.78 -10.27
C LEU A 56 -5.69 -0.27 -10.84
N GLY A 57 -6.90 -0.28 -10.37
CA GLY A 57 -7.87 -1.24 -10.88
C GLY A 57 -7.69 -2.63 -10.32
N LYS A 58 -7.08 -2.73 -9.16
CA LYS A 58 -6.87 -4.03 -8.53
C LYS A 58 -7.86 -4.21 -7.41
#